data_7b39389bd333c1a5e55cde60db48e78e
#
_entry.id   7b39389bd333c1a5e55cde60db48e78e
#
_cell.length_a   1.000
_cell.length_b   1.000
_cell.length_c   1.000
_cell.angle_alpha   90.00
_cell.angle_beta   90.00
_cell.angle_gamma   90.00
#
_symmetry.space_group_name_H-M   'P 1'
#
loop_
_entity.id
_entity.type
_entity.pdbx_description
1 polymer ?
#
loop_
_entity_poly.entity_id
_entity_poly.type
_entity_poly.pdbx_seq_one_letter_code
_entity_poly.pdbx_strand_id
1 'polypeptide(L)'
;METVFRKEIKYLISRREAMILQQKLDGIMERDIHGENGRYFIRSQYYDSIDDQDLWDNLDGMYEKRKIRLRIYSLNDLSAKLEFKCKNGSDGVKYSIPVSRAEALRMEQGDVSFLLEYETELAMRLYLRITQGCYRP
;
A
#
# COMPACT_ATOMS: atom_id res chain seq x y z
N MET A 1 7.77 -10.67 6.50
CA MET A 1 6.45 -10.03 6.71
C MET A 1 6.60 -8.92 7.73
N GLU A 2 6.10 -7.73 7.44
CA GLU A 2 6.20 -6.58 8.33
C GLU A 2 4.79 -6.13 8.73
N THR A 3 4.55 -5.91 10.03
CA THR A 3 3.29 -5.40 10.56
C THR A 3 3.56 -4.07 11.26
N VAL A 4 2.89 -3.00 10.84
CA VAL A 4 3.08 -1.66 11.40
C VAL A 4 1.76 -1.10 11.91
N PHE A 5 1.76 -0.74 13.19
CA PHE A 5 0.66 -0.02 13.85
C PHE A 5 1.03 1.46 13.97
N ARG A 6 0.19 2.35 13.47
CA ARG A 6 0.44 3.79 13.57
C ARG A 6 -0.84 4.61 13.47
N LYS A 7 -0.81 5.79 14.09
CA LYS A 7 -1.77 6.86 13.78
C LYS A 7 -1.21 7.74 12.68
N GLU A 8 -2.02 8.07 11.70
CA GLU A 8 -1.68 8.95 10.59
C GLU A 8 -2.70 10.07 10.53
N ILE A 9 -2.23 11.31 10.68
CA ILE A 9 -3.05 12.51 10.54
C ILE A 9 -2.63 13.20 9.23
N LYS A 10 -3.59 13.56 8.41
CA LYS A 10 -3.37 14.23 7.13
C LYS A 10 -3.90 15.65 7.19
N TYR A 11 -3.05 16.60 6.86
CA TYR A 11 -3.41 18.00 6.75
C TYR A 11 -3.40 18.41 5.29
N LEU A 12 -4.45 19.11 4.88
CA LEU A 12 -4.47 19.77 3.58
C LEU A 12 -3.76 21.12 3.74
N ILE A 13 -2.70 21.32 2.98
CA ILE A 13 -1.91 22.56 3.00
C ILE A 13 -1.75 23.13 1.60
N SER A 14 -1.59 24.44 1.49
CA SER A 14 -1.28 25.10 0.24
C SER A 14 0.18 24.86 -0.19
N ARG A 15 0.49 25.10 -1.46
CA ARG A 15 1.86 25.03 -1.98
C ARG A 15 2.82 25.94 -1.20
N ARG A 16 2.36 27.15 -0.83
CA ARG A 16 3.15 28.11 -0.07
C ARG A 16 3.49 27.60 1.34
N GLU A 17 2.49 27.05 2.02
CA GLU A 17 2.70 26.44 3.36
C GLU A 17 3.65 25.24 3.29
N ALA A 18 3.53 24.42 2.23
CA ALA A 18 4.45 23.28 2.02
C ALA A 18 5.90 23.76 1.87
N MET A 19 6.15 24.83 1.09
CA MET A 19 7.50 25.40 0.92
C MET A 19 8.06 25.95 2.24
N ILE A 20 7.26 26.68 3.01
CA ILE A 20 7.68 27.23 4.31
C ILE A 20 7.97 26.09 5.30
N LEU A 21 7.10 25.08 5.34
CA LEU A 21 7.26 23.91 6.21
C LEU A 21 8.53 23.13 5.85
N GLN A 22 8.79 22.92 4.55
CA GLN A 22 10.00 22.26 4.10
C GLN A 22 11.26 22.98 4.55
N GLN A 23 11.32 24.32 4.39
CA GLN A 23 12.47 25.11 4.85
C GLN A 23 12.70 25.00 6.37
N LYS A 24 11.62 24.98 7.15
CA LYS A 24 11.72 24.80 8.61
C LYS A 24 12.20 23.40 8.99
N LEU A 25 11.72 22.37 8.31
CA LEU A 25 12.07 20.98 8.56
C LEU A 25 13.50 20.67 8.13
N ASP A 26 14.00 21.25 7.04
CA ASP A 26 15.39 21.06 6.56
C ASP A 26 16.43 21.49 7.63
N GLY A 27 16.05 22.33 8.60
CA GLY A 27 16.91 22.73 9.72
C GLY A 27 16.90 21.82 10.95
N ILE A 28 15.94 20.90 11.05
CA ILE A 28 15.72 20.07 12.25
C ILE A 28 15.58 18.57 11.95
N MET A 29 15.39 18.18 10.70
CA MET A 29 15.22 16.80 10.26
C MET A 29 16.12 16.48 9.09
N GLU A 30 16.65 15.27 9.06
CA GLU A 30 17.34 14.74 7.91
C GLU A 30 16.32 14.25 6.86
N ARG A 31 16.68 14.40 5.59
CA ARG A 31 15.86 13.87 4.49
C ARG A 31 15.97 12.36 4.43
N ASP A 32 14.91 11.71 3.96
CA ASP A 32 14.90 10.27 3.76
C ASP A 32 16.06 9.84 2.85
N ILE A 33 16.89 8.92 3.35
CA ILE A 33 18.09 8.40 2.66
C ILE A 33 17.76 7.60 1.39
N HIS A 34 16.53 7.12 1.25
CA HIS A 34 16.08 6.34 0.10
C HIS A 34 15.75 7.20 -1.13
N GLY A 35 15.82 8.53 -1.01
CA GLY A 35 15.47 9.45 -2.08
C GLY A 35 16.68 10.05 -2.79
N GLU A 36 16.70 10.02 -4.11
CA GLU A 36 17.61 10.85 -4.92
C GLU A 36 17.12 12.30 -4.86
N ASN A 37 17.99 13.23 -4.45
CA ASN A 37 17.66 14.66 -4.29
C ASN A 37 16.46 14.92 -3.35
N GLY A 38 16.29 14.10 -2.29
CA GLY A 38 15.20 14.22 -1.32
C GLY A 38 13.82 13.88 -1.87
N ARG A 39 13.77 13.15 -2.97
CA ARG A 39 12.53 12.63 -3.57
C ARG A 39 12.76 11.19 -3.99
N TYR A 40 11.72 10.37 -3.87
CA TYR A 40 11.76 9.00 -4.38
C TYR A 40 10.50 8.68 -5.18
N PHE A 41 10.68 7.81 -6.16
CA PHE A 41 9.59 7.32 -6.98
C PHE A 41 8.72 6.35 -6.18
N ILE A 42 7.41 6.49 -6.28
CA ILE A 42 6.45 5.50 -5.78
C ILE A 42 5.40 5.27 -6.85
N ARG A 43 5.24 4.03 -7.24
CA ARG A 43 4.10 3.57 -8.03
C ARG A 43 3.31 2.56 -7.22
N SER A 44 2.00 2.77 -7.12
CA SER A 44 1.10 1.85 -6.42
C SER A 44 -0.05 1.51 -7.34
N GLN A 45 -0.29 0.21 -7.51
CA GLN A 45 -1.46 -0.31 -8.19
C GLN A 45 -2.39 -0.90 -7.15
N TYR A 46 -3.62 -0.41 -7.12
CA TYR A 46 -4.66 -0.88 -6.20
C TYR A 46 -5.44 -2.01 -6.84
N TYR A 47 -5.91 -2.91 -6.00
CA TYR A 47 -6.79 -4.02 -6.35
C TYR A 47 -8.07 -3.87 -5.56
N ASP A 48 -9.20 -4.07 -6.22
CA ASP A 48 -10.51 -4.00 -5.60
C ASP A 48 -11.42 -5.10 -6.16
N SER A 49 -12.51 -5.37 -5.46
CA SER A 49 -13.54 -6.28 -5.94
C SER A 49 -14.15 -5.77 -7.25
N ILE A 50 -14.85 -6.66 -7.96
CA ILE A 50 -15.50 -6.30 -9.23
C ILE A 50 -16.49 -5.14 -9.09
N ASP A 51 -17.04 -4.94 -7.89
CA ASP A 51 -18.00 -3.87 -7.56
C ASP A 51 -17.35 -2.64 -6.88
N ASP A 52 -16.00 -2.57 -6.86
CA ASP A 52 -15.21 -1.51 -6.22
C ASP A 52 -15.58 -1.29 -4.74
N GLN A 53 -15.85 -2.37 -4.01
CA GLN A 53 -16.36 -2.32 -2.64
C GLN A 53 -15.40 -1.62 -1.67
N ASP A 54 -14.10 -1.91 -1.75
CA ASP A 54 -13.10 -1.28 -0.88
C ASP A 54 -12.98 0.23 -1.17
N LEU A 55 -13.18 0.66 -2.44
CA LEU A 55 -13.24 2.08 -2.81
C LEU A 55 -14.46 2.76 -2.18
N TRP A 56 -15.65 2.19 -2.34
CA TRP A 56 -16.88 2.74 -1.77
C TRP A 56 -16.83 2.80 -0.26
N ASP A 57 -16.39 1.75 0.43
CA ASP A 57 -16.21 1.74 1.89
C ASP A 57 -15.28 2.88 2.36
N ASN A 58 -14.26 3.22 1.55
CA ASN A 58 -13.36 4.33 1.86
C ASN A 58 -14.00 5.70 1.63
N LEU A 59 -14.78 5.88 0.55
CA LEU A 59 -15.45 7.13 0.21
C LEU A 59 -16.58 7.43 1.20
N ASP A 60 -17.39 6.44 1.53
CA ASP A 60 -18.53 6.55 2.46
C ASP A 60 -18.10 6.67 3.93
N GLY A 61 -16.80 6.58 4.19
CA GLY A 61 -16.30 6.75 5.54
C GLY A 61 -16.60 5.59 6.47
N MET A 62 -16.83 4.38 5.94
CA MET A 62 -17.15 3.19 6.72
C MET A 62 -16.15 2.96 7.85
N TYR A 63 -16.60 2.37 8.96
CA TYR A 63 -15.74 2.09 10.12
C TYR A 63 -14.61 1.12 9.76
N GLU A 64 -14.96 0.04 9.06
CA GLU A 64 -13.99 -0.91 8.53
C GLU A 64 -13.63 -0.55 7.10
N LYS A 65 -12.33 -0.34 6.85
CA LYS A 65 -11.81 -0.02 5.52
C LYS A 65 -10.64 -0.92 5.20
N ARG A 66 -10.58 -1.35 3.96
CA ARG A 66 -9.52 -2.21 3.47
C ARG A 66 -8.93 -1.65 2.19
N LYS A 67 -7.67 -1.96 1.92
CA LYS A 67 -7.00 -1.64 0.65
C LYS A 67 -5.91 -2.66 0.39
N ILE A 68 -5.92 -3.21 -0.81
CA ILE A 68 -4.85 -4.08 -1.32
C ILE A 68 -4.12 -3.31 -2.42
N ARG A 69 -2.80 -3.35 -2.40
CA ARG A 69 -1.99 -2.74 -3.47
C ARG A 69 -0.65 -3.41 -3.64
N LEU A 70 -0.14 -3.40 -4.88
CA LEU A 70 1.27 -3.60 -5.18
C LEU A 70 1.98 -2.24 -5.19
N ARG A 71 3.19 -2.20 -4.64
CA ARG A 71 4.00 -0.98 -4.61
C ARG A 71 5.44 -1.27 -5.02
N ILE A 72 5.97 -0.41 -5.89
CA ILE A 72 7.38 -0.36 -6.28
C ILE A 72 7.94 1.03 -6.01
N TYR A 73 9.25 1.12 -5.82
CA TYR A 73 9.99 2.35 -5.58
C TYR A 73 10.92 2.72 -6.74
N SER A 74 11.08 1.82 -7.70
CA SER A 74 11.75 2.06 -8.99
C SER A 74 11.08 1.23 -10.08
N LEU A 75 11.13 1.71 -11.32
CA LEU A 75 10.66 0.93 -12.49
C LEU A 75 11.53 -0.30 -12.74
N ASN A 76 12.76 -0.30 -12.24
CA ASN A 76 13.73 -1.38 -12.38
C ASN A 76 13.75 -2.33 -11.17
N ASP A 77 12.85 -2.13 -10.19
CA ASP A 77 12.79 -3.02 -9.02
C ASP A 77 12.56 -4.47 -9.44
N LEU A 78 13.35 -5.37 -8.85
CA LEU A 78 13.20 -6.82 -9.03
C LEU A 78 12.13 -7.41 -8.12
N SER A 79 11.64 -6.63 -7.17
CA SER A 79 10.59 -7.00 -6.23
C SER A 79 9.60 -5.87 -6.04
N ALA A 80 8.40 -6.23 -5.62
CA ALA A 80 7.35 -5.30 -5.21
C ALA A 80 6.92 -5.61 -3.77
N LYS A 81 6.23 -4.67 -3.15
CA LYS A 81 5.57 -4.90 -1.86
C LYS A 81 4.07 -5.09 -2.11
N LEU A 82 3.56 -6.28 -1.81
CA LEU A 82 2.13 -6.50 -1.69
C LEU A 82 1.70 -6.03 -0.30
N GLU A 83 0.94 -4.95 -0.27
CA GLU A 83 0.49 -4.34 0.98
C GLU A 83 -1.01 -4.52 1.16
N PHE A 84 -1.39 -4.98 2.35
CA PHE A 84 -2.78 -5.04 2.80
C PHE A 84 -2.95 -4.11 3.99
N LYS A 85 -3.76 -3.09 3.82
CA LYS A 85 -4.08 -2.12 4.87
C LYS A 85 -5.51 -2.32 5.33
N CYS A 86 -5.66 -2.56 6.64
CA CYS A 86 -6.95 -2.60 7.32
C CYS A 86 -7.05 -1.39 8.23
N LYS A 87 -8.22 -0.78 8.30
CA LYS A 87 -8.48 0.33 9.20
C LYS A 87 -9.84 0.12 9.87
N ASN A 88 -9.87 0.22 11.20
CA ASN A 88 -11.08 0.14 12.01
C ASN A 88 -11.18 1.46 12.77
N GLY A 89 -12.05 2.36 12.32
CA GLY A 89 -12.13 3.72 12.86
C GLY A 89 -10.81 4.48 12.70
N SER A 90 -10.18 4.87 13.83
CA SER A 90 -8.87 5.55 13.87
C SER A 90 -7.68 4.61 13.77
N ASP A 91 -7.88 3.33 14.11
CA ASP A 91 -6.79 2.36 14.21
C ASP A 91 -6.50 1.71 12.87
N GLY A 92 -5.24 1.65 12.51
CA GLY A 92 -4.80 1.11 11.23
C GLY A 92 -3.69 0.09 11.38
N VAL A 93 -3.85 -1.05 10.70
CA VAL A 93 -2.81 -2.07 10.57
C VAL A 93 -2.42 -2.17 9.11
N LYS A 94 -1.11 -2.20 8.87
CA LYS A 94 -0.54 -2.44 7.55
C LYS A 94 0.27 -3.72 7.59
N TYR A 95 -0.08 -4.63 6.74
CA TYR A 95 0.69 -5.84 6.46
C TYR A 95 1.43 -5.69 5.15
N SER A 96 2.62 -6.29 5.05
CA SER A 96 3.45 -6.21 3.85
C SER A 96 4.14 -7.54 3.58
N ILE A 97 4.01 -8.03 2.36
CA ILE A 97 4.68 -9.23 1.84
C ILE A 97 5.58 -8.77 0.69
N PRO A 98 6.89 -9.02 0.74
CA PRO A 98 7.74 -8.84 -0.42
C PRO A 98 7.39 -9.92 -1.46
N VAL A 99 7.15 -9.51 -2.70
CA VAL A 99 6.88 -10.40 -3.82
C VAL A 99 7.89 -10.11 -4.93
N SER A 100 8.30 -11.12 -5.66
CA SER A 100 9.18 -10.96 -6.82
C SER A 100 8.46 -10.21 -7.95
N ARG A 101 9.23 -9.67 -8.89
CA ARG A 101 8.66 -9.05 -10.10
C ARG A 101 7.80 -10.03 -10.91
N ALA A 102 8.20 -11.31 -10.98
CA ALA A 102 7.43 -12.33 -11.68
C ALA A 102 6.06 -12.57 -11.02
N GLU A 103 6.02 -12.67 -9.69
CA GLU A 103 4.77 -12.81 -8.93
C GLU A 103 3.88 -11.56 -9.06
N ALA A 104 4.47 -10.36 -9.04
CA ALA A 104 3.73 -9.12 -9.26
C ALA A 104 3.06 -9.09 -10.64
N LEU A 105 3.76 -9.53 -11.70
CA LEU A 105 3.22 -9.64 -13.04
C LEU A 105 2.12 -10.71 -13.16
N ARG A 106 2.26 -11.84 -12.45
CA ARG A 106 1.19 -12.85 -12.36
C ARG A 106 -0.06 -12.26 -11.72
N MET A 107 0.10 -11.49 -10.66
CA MET A 107 -1.01 -10.83 -9.98
C MET A 107 -1.74 -9.82 -10.89
N GLU A 108 -1.02 -9.09 -11.74
CA GLU A 108 -1.62 -8.20 -12.76
C GLU A 108 -2.49 -8.99 -13.78
N GLN A 109 -2.17 -10.26 -14.00
CA GLN A 109 -2.93 -11.17 -14.86
C GLN A 109 -4.05 -11.92 -14.13
N GLY A 110 -4.25 -11.61 -12.82
CA GLY A 110 -5.25 -12.24 -11.98
C GLY A 110 -4.81 -13.56 -11.33
N ASP A 111 -3.57 -14.01 -11.55
CA ASP A 111 -3.03 -15.19 -10.90
C ASP A 111 -2.35 -14.85 -9.59
N VAL A 112 -2.98 -15.24 -8.50
CA VAL A 112 -2.49 -15.05 -7.11
C VAL A 112 -2.14 -16.37 -6.42
N SER A 113 -2.06 -17.48 -7.17
CA SER A 113 -1.80 -18.81 -6.60
C SER A 113 -0.45 -18.90 -5.88
N PHE A 114 0.53 -18.08 -6.27
CA PHE A 114 1.82 -17.97 -5.60
C PHE A 114 1.71 -17.60 -4.11
N LEU A 115 0.62 -16.95 -3.69
CA LEU A 115 0.40 -16.62 -2.28
C LEU A 115 0.30 -17.86 -1.39
N LEU A 116 -0.12 -18.99 -1.94
CA LEU A 116 -0.19 -20.26 -1.21
C LEU A 116 1.19 -20.83 -0.85
N GLU A 117 2.24 -20.42 -1.59
CA GLU A 117 3.61 -20.87 -1.37
C GLU A 117 4.28 -20.17 -0.18
N TYR A 118 3.69 -19.05 0.30
CA TYR A 118 4.24 -18.29 1.44
C TYR A 118 3.96 -18.91 2.81
N GLU A 119 3.08 -19.91 2.90
CA GLU A 119 2.73 -20.66 4.13
C GLU A 119 2.42 -19.77 5.35
N THR A 120 1.92 -18.55 5.11
CA THR A 120 1.55 -17.61 6.18
C THR A 120 0.05 -17.39 6.21
N GLU A 121 -0.51 -17.18 7.41
CA GLU A 121 -1.94 -16.86 7.57
C GLU A 121 -2.34 -15.64 6.75
N LEU A 122 -1.48 -14.62 6.69
CA LEU A 122 -1.74 -13.42 5.91
C LEU A 122 -1.85 -13.72 4.41
N ALA A 123 -0.92 -14.50 3.87
CA ALA A 123 -0.93 -14.85 2.45
C ALA A 123 -2.18 -15.65 2.09
N MET A 124 -2.56 -16.61 2.94
CA MET A 124 -3.81 -17.37 2.78
C MET A 124 -5.04 -16.45 2.83
N ARG A 125 -5.10 -15.54 3.78
CA ARG A 125 -6.21 -14.56 3.88
C ARG A 125 -6.31 -13.67 2.65
N LEU A 126 -5.17 -13.21 2.12
CA LEU A 126 -5.13 -12.41 0.89
C LEU A 126 -5.56 -13.24 -0.33
N TYR A 127 -5.07 -14.47 -0.45
CA TYR A 127 -5.47 -15.37 -1.51
C TYR A 127 -7.00 -15.58 -1.52
N LEU A 128 -7.59 -15.93 -0.39
CA LEU A 128 -9.04 -16.14 -0.26
C LEU A 128 -9.82 -14.85 -0.59
N ARG A 129 -9.39 -13.70 -0.05
CA ARG A 129 -10.06 -12.44 -0.31
C ARG A 129 -10.05 -12.06 -1.79
N ILE A 130 -8.87 -12.18 -2.44
CA ILE A 130 -8.72 -11.80 -3.85
C ILE A 130 -9.53 -12.74 -4.75
N THR A 131 -9.49 -14.05 -4.48
CA THR A 131 -10.19 -15.03 -5.31
C THR A 131 -11.69 -15.00 -5.11
N GLN A 132 -12.18 -14.94 -3.88
CA GLN A 132 -13.62 -14.89 -3.57
C GLN A 132 -14.29 -13.58 -3.97
N GLY A 133 -13.58 -12.45 -3.81
CA GLY A 133 -14.08 -11.13 -4.18
C GLY A 133 -13.82 -10.76 -5.64
N CYS A 134 -13.22 -11.65 -6.45
CA CYS A 134 -12.86 -11.39 -7.85
C CYS A 134 -12.09 -10.07 -8.00
N TYR A 135 -11.09 -9.86 -7.12
CA TYR A 135 -10.29 -8.65 -7.13
C TYR A 135 -9.49 -8.51 -8.42
N ARG A 136 -9.47 -7.30 -8.94
CA ARG A 136 -8.75 -6.90 -10.17
C ARG A 136 -8.01 -5.58 -9.95
N PRO A 137 -6.98 -5.28 -10.78
CA PRO A 137 -6.29 -3.99 -10.78
C PRO A 137 -7.21 -2.84 -11.14
#